data_2b8b4cf2d582d12995e63da274e3ebb8
#
_entry.id   2b8b4cf2d582d12995e63da274e3ebb8
#
_cell.length_a   1.000
_cell.length_b   1.000
_cell.length_c   1.000
_cell.angle_alpha   90.00
_cell.angle_beta   90.00
_cell.angle_gamma   90.00
#
_symmetry.space_group_name_H-M   'P 1'
#
loop_
_entity.id
_entity.type
_entity.pdbx_description
1 polymer ?
#
loop_
_entity_poly.entity_id
_entity_poly.type
_entity_poly.pdbx_seq_one_letter_code
_entity_poly.pdbx_strand_id
1 'polypeptide(L)'
;MQEYDFVYFLLYWIYSVAAEVGDMPEKNKKSGSRTMLLSVLMSAPGPLVEGLALLEGRSATQIADFVRRTAELLALVAAFIVYRRTADLPQESRRAAERRSNRFVGAVMCLSGLVMGLLALAAPEGDKGNVVPGLVIALLGAVANTLFWRKYARLSRESGNAILAVQSRLYRAKSLVDTVVTLALTAVLCFPGSAAAALLDRIGSAIVALYLLCCGLRTWREQADAE
;
A
#
# COMPACT_ATOMS: atom_id res chain seq x y z
N MET A 1 -4.36 -14.80 -23.74
CA MET A 1 -5.13 -14.70 -22.48
C MET A 1 -5.81 -13.35 -22.55
N GLN A 2 -7.14 -13.32 -22.64
CA GLN A 2 -7.84 -12.05 -22.84
C GLN A 2 -7.69 -11.21 -21.56
N GLU A 3 -7.56 -9.89 -21.71
CA GLU A 3 -7.40 -8.93 -20.56
C GLU A 3 -8.47 -9.11 -19.48
N TYR A 4 -9.66 -9.55 -19.87
CA TYR A 4 -10.78 -9.80 -18.97
C TYR A 4 -10.58 -11.00 -18.04
N ASP A 5 -9.92 -12.09 -18.52
CA ASP A 5 -9.68 -13.30 -17.70
C ASP A 5 -8.75 -13.00 -16.52
N PHE A 6 -7.74 -12.14 -16.74
CA PHE A 6 -6.82 -11.70 -15.69
C PHE A 6 -7.52 -10.81 -14.65
N VAL A 7 -8.39 -9.90 -15.09
CA VAL A 7 -9.18 -9.04 -14.18
C VAL A 7 -10.14 -9.89 -13.35
N TYR A 8 -10.83 -10.86 -13.95
CA TYR A 8 -11.72 -11.79 -13.24
C TYR A 8 -10.95 -12.65 -12.23
N PHE A 9 -9.77 -13.15 -12.60
CA PHE A 9 -8.90 -13.89 -11.69
C PHE A 9 -8.47 -13.03 -10.50
N LEU A 10 -8.07 -11.79 -10.75
CA LEU A 10 -7.64 -10.84 -9.71
C LEU A 10 -8.81 -10.49 -8.77
N LEU A 11 -10.01 -10.25 -9.34
CA LEU A 11 -11.25 -9.99 -8.60
C LEU A 11 -11.62 -11.15 -7.68
N TYR A 12 -11.62 -12.37 -8.24
CA TYR A 12 -11.92 -13.59 -7.47
C TYR A 12 -10.91 -13.81 -6.35
N TRP A 13 -9.61 -13.63 -6.65
CA TRP A 13 -8.54 -13.78 -5.69
C TRP A 13 -8.62 -12.74 -4.55
N ILE A 14 -8.87 -11.45 -4.90
CA ILE A 14 -9.06 -10.38 -3.90
C ILE A 14 -10.31 -10.66 -3.05
N TYR A 15 -11.42 -11.06 -3.67
CA TYR A 15 -12.65 -11.39 -2.95
C TYR A 15 -12.45 -12.57 -2.00
N SER A 16 -11.81 -13.64 -2.45
CA SER A 16 -11.51 -14.83 -1.64
C SER A 16 -10.67 -14.47 -0.40
N VAL A 17 -9.61 -13.67 -0.59
CA VAL A 17 -8.74 -13.24 0.52
C VAL A 17 -9.44 -12.23 1.42
N ALA A 18 -10.24 -11.31 0.88
CA ALA A 18 -11.02 -10.36 1.68
C ALA A 18 -12.06 -11.08 2.57
N ALA A 19 -12.71 -12.11 2.05
CA ALA A 19 -13.63 -12.97 2.81
C ALA A 19 -12.88 -13.69 3.94
N GLU A 20 -11.70 -14.24 3.66
CA GLU A 20 -10.86 -14.92 4.67
C GLU A 20 -10.35 -13.96 5.75
N VAL A 21 -10.02 -12.70 5.39
CA VAL A 21 -9.64 -11.63 6.35
C VAL A 21 -10.83 -11.23 7.23
N GLY A 22 -12.06 -11.22 6.69
CA GLY A 22 -13.29 -10.88 7.41
C GLY A 22 -13.70 -11.93 8.45
N ASP A 23 -13.48 -13.20 8.16
CA ASP A 23 -14.00 -14.35 8.93
C ASP A 23 -13.02 -14.89 9.99
N MET A 24 -11.84 -14.26 10.17
CA MET A 24 -10.82 -14.75 11.08
C MET A 24 -11.17 -14.57 12.56
N PRO A 25 -11.19 -15.66 13.35
CA PRO A 25 -11.44 -15.59 14.79
C PRO A 25 -10.33 -14.86 15.54
N GLU A 26 -10.72 -14.12 16.56
CA GLU A 26 -10.05 -13.01 17.22
C GLU A 26 -8.99 -13.38 18.26
N LYS A 27 -8.55 -14.61 18.38
CA LYS A 27 -7.62 -15.05 19.43
C LYS A 27 -6.18 -15.19 18.96
N ASN A 28 -5.27 -14.31 19.52
CA ASN A 28 -3.84 -14.54 19.73
C ASN A 28 -2.83 -14.13 18.62
N LYS A 29 -1.52 -14.14 19.01
CA LYS A 29 -0.29 -14.01 18.19
C LYS A 29 -0.39 -14.64 16.79
N LYS A 30 -1.16 -15.74 16.65
CA LYS A 30 -1.49 -16.40 15.39
C LYS A 30 -2.29 -15.49 14.44
N SER A 31 -3.18 -14.63 14.95
CA SER A 31 -4.01 -13.73 14.14
C SER A 31 -3.17 -12.61 13.49
N GLY A 32 -2.24 -12.00 14.23
CA GLY A 32 -1.31 -10.99 13.70
C GLY A 32 -0.43 -11.55 12.58
N SER A 33 0.18 -12.73 12.80
CA SER A 33 1.03 -13.41 11.81
C SER A 33 0.24 -13.77 10.54
N ARG A 34 -0.98 -14.30 10.67
CA ARG A 34 -1.86 -14.60 9.52
C ARG A 34 -2.23 -13.34 8.75
N THR A 35 -2.64 -12.28 9.45
CA THR A 35 -2.98 -11.01 8.80
C THR A 35 -1.79 -10.43 8.03
N MET A 36 -0.57 -10.49 8.60
CA MET A 36 0.64 -10.04 7.91
C MET A 36 0.97 -10.92 6.70
N LEU A 37 0.86 -12.24 6.82
CA LEU A 37 1.08 -13.15 5.68
C LEU A 37 0.09 -12.86 4.54
N LEU A 38 -1.20 -12.74 4.87
CA LEU A 38 -2.22 -12.39 3.88
C LEU A 38 -1.96 -11.06 3.21
N SER A 39 -1.53 -10.05 3.98
CA SER A 39 -1.19 -8.74 3.41
C SER A 39 0.02 -8.79 2.47
N VAL A 40 1.02 -9.63 2.76
CA VAL A 40 2.15 -9.88 1.85
C VAL A 40 1.65 -10.54 0.57
N LEU A 41 0.86 -11.61 0.69
CA LEU A 41 0.30 -12.32 -0.47
C LEU A 41 -0.56 -11.41 -1.34
N MET A 42 -1.39 -10.55 -0.73
CA MET A 42 -2.22 -9.59 -1.46
C MET A 42 -1.42 -8.48 -2.15
N SER A 43 -0.27 -8.11 -1.59
CA SER A 43 0.59 -7.06 -2.17
C SER A 43 1.55 -7.61 -3.23
N ALA A 44 1.82 -8.91 -3.26
CA ALA A 44 2.79 -9.53 -4.16
C ALA A 44 2.44 -9.43 -5.65
N PRO A 45 1.17 -9.56 -6.11
CA PRO A 45 0.82 -9.43 -7.52
C PRO A 45 1.16 -8.06 -8.12
N GLY A 46 1.08 -6.97 -7.35
CA GLY A 46 1.35 -5.63 -7.84
C GLY A 46 2.72 -5.51 -8.53
N PRO A 47 3.84 -5.71 -7.82
CA PRO A 47 5.18 -5.67 -8.42
C PRO A 47 5.37 -6.70 -9.55
N LEU A 48 4.74 -7.88 -9.48
CA LEU A 48 4.87 -8.90 -10.53
C LEU A 48 4.23 -8.43 -11.84
N VAL A 49 3.01 -7.90 -11.77
CA VAL A 49 2.31 -7.38 -12.96
C VAL A 49 3.03 -6.18 -13.55
N GLU A 50 3.47 -5.24 -12.73
CA GLU A 50 4.26 -4.08 -13.15
C GLU A 50 5.60 -4.51 -13.79
N GLY A 51 6.29 -5.50 -13.18
CA GLY A 51 7.53 -6.05 -13.72
C GLY A 51 7.33 -6.70 -15.08
N LEU A 52 6.23 -7.43 -15.30
CA LEU A 52 5.88 -7.99 -16.61
C LEU A 52 5.56 -6.89 -17.63
N ALA A 53 4.81 -5.86 -17.22
CA ALA A 53 4.50 -4.72 -18.09
C ALA A 53 5.76 -3.97 -18.58
N LEU A 54 6.83 -3.93 -17.76
CA LEU A 54 8.12 -3.34 -18.13
C LEU A 54 8.88 -4.14 -19.22
N LEU A 55 8.50 -5.39 -19.48
CA LEU A 55 9.06 -6.16 -20.60
C LEU A 55 8.47 -5.70 -21.94
N GLU A 56 7.24 -5.19 -21.95
CA GLU A 56 6.55 -4.72 -23.15
C GLU A 56 6.80 -3.23 -23.42
N GLY A 57 7.01 -2.42 -22.38
CA GLY A 57 7.27 -0.99 -22.52
C GLY A 57 7.99 -0.42 -21.29
N ARG A 58 8.90 0.54 -21.51
CA ARG A 58 9.72 1.15 -20.46
C ARG A 58 9.47 2.64 -20.38
N SER A 59 8.42 3.06 -19.66
CA SER A 59 8.29 4.46 -19.30
C SER A 59 8.90 4.73 -17.91
N ALA A 60 9.40 5.96 -17.70
CA ALA A 60 9.94 6.36 -16.40
C ALA A 60 8.91 6.21 -15.29
N THR A 61 7.64 6.49 -15.59
CA THR A 61 6.51 6.36 -14.68
C THR A 61 6.28 4.90 -14.25
N GLN A 62 6.31 3.96 -15.20
CA GLN A 62 6.16 2.53 -14.90
C GLN A 62 7.33 2.00 -14.05
N ILE A 63 8.57 2.40 -14.37
CA ILE A 63 9.75 2.03 -13.56
C ILE A 63 9.60 2.57 -12.14
N ALA A 64 9.19 3.83 -11.97
CA ALA A 64 9.02 4.44 -10.66
C ALA A 64 7.91 3.73 -9.84
N ASP A 65 6.77 3.37 -10.45
CA ASP A 65 5.70 2.65 -9.77
C ASP A 65 6.12 1.21 -9.41
N PHE A 66 6.83 0.52 -10.29
CA PHE A 66 7.43 -0.79 -10.01
C PHE A 66 8.38 -0.75 -8.81
N VAL A 67 9.30 0.24 -8.77
CA VAL A 67 10.24 0.43 -7.65
C VAL A 67 9.47 0.70 -6.36
N ARG A 68 8.47 1.58 -6.39
CA ARG A 68 7.63 1.91 -5.24
C ARG A 68 6.93 0.66 -4.68
N ARG A 69 6.19 -0.08 -5.53
CA ARG A 69 5.45 -1.28 -5.13
C ARG A 69 6.36 -2.39 -4.63
N THR A 70 7.53 -2.55 -5.27
CA THR A 70 8.55 -3.51 -4.82
C THR A 70 9.08 -3.14 -3.44
N ALA A 71 9.41 -1.88 -3.20
CA ALA A 71 9.88 -1.40 -1.91
C ALA A 71 8.82 -1.58 -0.80
N GLU A 72 7.55 -1.30 -1.11
CA GLU A 72 6.43 -1.53 -0.19
C GLU A 72 6.26 -3.03 0.15
N LEU A 73 6.38 -3.92 -0.83
CA LEU A 73 6.32 -5.37 -0.61
C LEU A 73 7.49 -5.84 0.25
N LEU A 74 8.71 -5.39 -0.03
CA LEU A 74 9.89 -5.71 0.78
C LEU A 74 9.73 -5.24 2.23
N ALA A 75 9.16 -4.05 2.45
CA ALA A 75 8.86 -3.55 3.79
C ALA A 75 7.86 -4.43 4.54
N LEU A 76 6.81 -4.92 3.86
CA LEU A 76 5.84 -5.85 4.43
C LEU A 76 6.48 -7.20 4.78
N VAL A 77 7.30 -7.75 3.88
CA VAL A 77 8.02 -9.02 4.11
C VAL A 77 8.99 -8.87 5.29
N ALA A 78 9.78 -7.80 5.34
CA ALA A 78 10.70 -7.52 6.44
C ALA A 78 9.95 -7.42 7.78
N ALA A 79 8.86 -6.67 7.82
CA ALA A 79 8.02 -6.54 9.01
C ALA A 79 7.43 -7.89 9.46
N PHE A 80 6.98 -8.72 8.52
CA PHE A 80 6.47 -10.06 8.80
C PHE A 80 7.55 -10.98 9.38
N ILE A 81 8.75 -10.99 8.80
CA ILE A 81 9.88 -11.79 9.29
C ILE A 81 10.26 -11.35 10.71
N VAL A 82 10.39 -10.04 10.93
CA VAL A 82 10.72 -9.50 12.26
C VAL A 82 9.63 -9.86 13.25
N TYR A 83 8.35 -9.64 12.92
CA TYR A 83 7.24 -9.99 13.79
C TYR A 83 7.25 -11.46 14.23
N ARG A 84 7.54 -12.38 13.30
CA ARG A 84 7.63 -13.82 13.62
C ARG A 84 8.86 -14.16 14.45
N ARG A 85 10.03 -13.65 14.08
CA ARG A 85 11.29 -14.00 14.75
C ARG A 85 11.43 -13.37 16.12
N THR A 86 10.78 -12.24 16.38
CA THR A 86 10.86 -11.57 17.67
C THR A 86 9.78 -11.98 18.67
N ALA A 87 8.87 -12.88 18.26
CA ALA A 87 7.75 -13.29 19.11
C ALA A 87 8.19 -13.89 20.47
N ASP A 88 9.33 -14.59 20.49
CA ASP A 88 9.84 -15.34 21.65
C ASP A 88 11.16 -14.73 22.20
N LEU A 89 11.59 -13.56 21.70
CA LEU A 89 12.79 -12.90 22.16
C LEU A 89 12.58 -12.07 23.45
N PRO A 90 13.64 -11.88 24.25
CA PRO A 90 13.62 -10.92 25.35
C PRO A 90 13.22 -9.52 24.88
N GLN A 91 12.60 -8.75 25.78
CA GLN A 91 11.94 -7.48 25.44
C GLN A 91 12.88 -6.44 24.80
N GLU A 92 14.15 -6.37 25.25
CA GLU A 92 15.15 -5.44 24.68
C GLU A 92 15.51 -5.78 23.23
N SER A 93 15.88 -7.04 22.96
CA SER A 93 16.23 -7.51 21.62
C SER A 93 15.04 -7.37 20.65
N ARG A 94 13.85 -7.64 21.15
CA ARG A 94 12.60 -7.46 20.41
C ARG A 94 12.40 -5.99 20.02
N ARG A 95 12.51 -5.05 20.97
CA ARG A 95 12.37 -3.61 20.73
C ARG A 95 13.35 -3.09 19.69
N ALA A 96 14.62 -3.52 19.76
CA ALA A 96 15.64 -3.13 18.79
C ALA A 96 15.29 -3.59 17.35
N ALA A 97 14.86 -4.84 17.20
CA ALA A 97 14.45 -5.37 15.89
C ALA A 97 13.17 -4.71 15.36
N GLU A 98 12.18 -4.46 16.22
CA GLU A 98 10.95 -3.74 15.88
C GLU A 98 11.26 -2.32 15.41
N ARG A 99 12.15 -1.58 16.10
CA ARG A 99 12.58 -0.24 15.70
C ARG A 99 13.22 -0.22 14.31
N ARG A 100 14.14 -1.15 14.02
CA ARG A 100 14.79 -1.22 12.70
C ARG A 100 13.76 -1.49 11.59
N SER A 101 12.83 -2.44 11.82
CA SER A 101 11.76 -2.74 10.88
C SER A 101 10.86 -1.52 10.65
N ASN A 102 10.47 -0.83 11.71
CA ASN A 102 9.59 0.33 11.62
C ASN A 102 10.27 1.54 10.93
N ARG A 103 11.58 1.76 11.16
CA ARG A 103 12.37 2.74 10.40
C ARG A 103 12.39 2.43 8.92
N PHE A 104 12.55 1.15 8.56
CA PHE A 104 12.52 0.73 7.16
C PHE A 104 11.15 1.00 6.52
N VAL A 105 10.04 0.67 7.20
CA VAL A 105 8.69 1.00 6.72
C VAL A 105 8.51 2.51 6.58
N GLY A 106 8.98 3.32 7.53
CA GLY A 106 8.95 4.78 7.45
C GLY A 106 9.71 5.33 6.24
N ALA A 107 10.91 4.79 5.97
CA ALA A 107 11.71 5.16 4.80
C ALA A 107 10.98 4.81 3.48
N VAL A 108 10.36 3.63 3.41
CA VAL A 108 9.56 3.22 2.24
C VAL A 108 8.35 4.13 2.04
N MET A 109 7.67 4.54 3.11
CA MET A 109 6.56 5.51 3.01
C MET A 109 7.05 6.87 2.47
N CYS A 110 8.21 7.35 2.91
CA CYS A 110 8.82 8.57 2.37
C CYS A 110 9.18 8.42 0.89
N LEU A 111 9.79 7.30 0.50
CA LEU A 111 10.10 7.01 -0.90
C LEU A 111 8.83 7.00 -1.76
N SER A 112 7.77 6.31 -1.30
CA SER A 112 6.48 6.28 -1.98
C SER A 112 5.88 7.67 -2.14
N GLY A 113 5.96 8.52 -1.11
CA GLY A 113 5.52 9.90 -1.16
C GLY A 113 6.32 10.76 -2.16
N LEU A 114 7.65 10.59 -2.20
CA LEU A 114 8.51 11.28 -3.17
C LEU A 114 8.16 10.87 -4.61
N VAL A 115 8.04 9.57 -4.87
CA VAL A 115 7.68 9.05 -6.20
C VAL A 115 6.32 9.62 -6.63
N MET A 116 5.31 9.55 -5.75
CA MET A 116 3.98 10.11 -6.07
C MET A 116 4.03 11.62 -6.33
N GLY A 117 4.81 12.38 -5.56
CA GLY A 117 4.98 13.81 -5.76
C GLY A 117 5.65 14.14 -7.09
N LEU A 118 6.72 13.42 -7.45
CA LEU A 118 7.40 13.60 -8.73
C LEU A 118 6.50 13.24 -9.91
N LEU A 119 5.73 12.16 -9.82
CA LEU A 119 4.77 11.78 -10.85
C LEU A 119 3.66 12.83 -11.02
N ALA A 120 3.16 13.41 -9.92
CA ALA A 120 2.16 14.47 -9.97
C ALA A 120 2.67 15.73 -10.67
N LEU A 121 3.98 16.03 -10.55
CA LEU A 121 4.62 17.17 -11.21
C LEU A 121 4.98 16.89 -12.68
N ALA A 122 5.40 15.63 -12.98
CA ALA A 122 5.90 15.23 -14.28
C ALA A 122 4.81 14.68 -15.22
N ALA A 123 3.57 14.46 -14.72
CA ALA A 123 2.49 13.87 -15.51
C ALA A 123 2.19 14.74 -16.76
N PRO A 124 2.35 14.20 -17.98
CA PRO A 124 2.03 14.93 -19.20
C PRO A 124 0.52 15.20 -19.27
N GLU A 125 0.17 16.35 -19.83
CA GLU A 125 -1.20 16.67 -20.22
C GLU A 125 -1.51 15.88 -21.50
N GLY A 126 -2.24 14.76 -21.39
CA GLY A 126 -2.57 13.93 -22.54
C GLY A 126 -3.77 13.04 -22.30
N ASP A 127 -4.24 12.43 -23.38
CA ASP A 127 -5.29 11.42 -23.32
C ASP A 127 -4.82 10.25 -22.45
N LYS A 128 -5.60 9.95 -21.41
CA LYS A 128 -5.29 8.86 -20.46
C LYS A 128 -5.71 7.47 -20.98
N GLY A 129 -6.24 7.41 -22.18
CA GLY A 129 -6.70 6.16 -22.81
C GLY A 129 -7.84 5.51 -22.01
N ASN A 130 -7.90 4.17 -22.02
CA ASN A 130 -8.92 3.43 -21.27
C ASN A 130 -8.59 3.38 -19.78
N VAL A 131 -9.30 4.19 -18.98
CA VAL A 131 -9.09 4.31 -17.51
C VAL A 131 -9.86 3.25 -16.70
N VAL A 132 -10.76 2.48 -17.32
CA VAL A 132 -11.64 1.53 -16.62
C VAL A 132 -10.85 0.44 -15.87
N PRO A 133 -9.84 -0.22 -16.44
CA PRO A 133 -9.06 -1.22 -15.71
C PRO A 133 -8.37 -0.62 -14.48
N GLY A 134 -7.77 0.57 -14.62
CA GLY A 134 -7.14 1.28 -13.50
C GLY A 134 -8.13 1.65 -12.40
N LEU A 135 -9.34 2.09 -12.77
CA LEU A 135 -10.41 2.41 -11.83
C LEU A 135 -10.85 1.18 -11.02
N VAL A 136 -11.05 0.04 -11.68
CA VAL A 136 -11.43 -1.22 -11.00
C VAL A 136 -10.34 -1.64 -10.01
N ILE A 137 -9.07 -1.62 -10.41
CA ILE A 137 -7.93 -1.98 -9.56
C ILE A 137 -7.83 -1.02 -8.35
N ALA A 138 -7.97 0.29 -8.58
CA ALA A 138 -7.91 1.28 -7.51
C ALA A 138 -9.07 1.12 -6.51
N LEU A 139 -10.29 0.88 -6.98
CA LEU A 139 -11.45 0.65 -6.12
C LEU A 139 -11.27 -0.59 -5.25
N LEU A 140 -10.82 -1.70 -5.83
CA LEU A 140 -10.53 -2.93 -5.11
C LEU A 140 -9.38 -2.75 -4.10
N GLY A 141 -8.35 -2.01 -4.50
CA GLY A 141 -7.24 -1.62 -3.62
C GLY A 141 -7.74 -0.80 -2.43
N ALA A 142 -8.60 0.20 -2.67
CA ALA A 142 -9.18 1.02 -1.60
C ALA A 142 -9.95 0.17 -0.58
N VAL A 143 -10.77 -0.78 -1.05
CA VAL A 143 -11.52 -1.69 -0.18
C VAL A 143 -10.58 -2.60 0.60
N ALA A 144 -9.69 -3.32 -0.08
CA ALA A 144 -8.76 -4.26 0.54
C ALA A 144 -7.84 -3.57 1.57
N ASN A 145 -7.24 -2.42 1.19
CA ASN A 145 -6.35 -1.68 2.08
C ASN A 145 -7.10 -1.09 3.29
N THR A 146 -8.37 -0.69 3.13
CA THR A 146 -9.23 -0.27 4.26
C THR A 146 -9.49 -1.42 5.24
N LEU A 147 -9.77 -2.62 4.73
CA LEU A 147 -9.98 -3.80 5.57
C LEU A 147 -8.70 -4.16 6.35
N PHE A 148 -7.55 -4.18 5.69
CA PHE A 148 -6.25 -4.40 6.35
C PHE A 148 -5.94 -3.30 7.36
N TRP A 149 -6.16 -2.03 7.03
CA TRP A 149 -5.98 -0.93 7.97
C TRP A 149 -6.79 -1.14 9.25
N ARG A 150 -8.10 -1.40 9.12
CA ARG A 150 -8.98 -1.63 10.28
C ARG A 150 -8.53 -2.85 11.09
N LYS A 151 -8.17 -3.93 10.43
CA LYS A 151 -7.70 -5.16 11.09
C LYS A 151 -6.38 -4.91 11.85
N TYR A 152 -5.41 -4.27 11.22
CA TYR A 152 -4.14 -3.92 11.87
C TYR A 152 -4.33 -2.93 13.03
N ALA A 153 -5.20 -1.93 12.89
CA ALA A 153 -5.51 -0.98 13.95
C ALA A 153 -6.12 -1.67 15.17
N ARG A 154 -6.98 -2.66 14.95
CA ARG A 154 -7.56 -3.46 16.02
C ARG A 154 -6.52 -4.34 16.69
N LEU A 155 -5.79 -5.15 15.93
CA LEU A 155 -4.76 -6.04 16.46
C LEU A 155 -3.65 -5.28 17.20
N SER A 156 -3.28 -4.10 16.72
CA SER A 156 -2.29 -3.24 17.40
C SER A 156 -2.80 -2.77 18.77
N ARG A 157 -4.07 -2.35 18.88
CA ARG A 157 -4.65 -1.93 20.15
C ARG A 157 -4.75 -3.09 21.15
N GLU A 158 -5.09 -4.28 20.68
CA GLU A 158 -5.24 -5.46 21.52
C GLU A 158 -3.90 -6.03 22.00
N SER A 159 -2.86 -5.98 21.15
CA SER A 159 -1.56 -6.59 21.46
C SER A 159 -0.50 -5.61 21.93
N GLY A 160 -0.71 -4.30 21.80
CA GLY A 160 0.30 -3.25 22.06
C GLY A 160 1.54 -3.36 21.15
N ASN A 161 1.47 -4.13 20.03
CA ASN A 161 2.62 -4.39 19.19
C ASN A 161 2.94 -3.24 18.23
N ALA A 162 4.17 -2.73 18.30
CA ALA A 162 4.62 -1.58 17.51
C ALA A 162 4.64 -1.85 16.00
N ILE A 163 4.97 -3.07 15.56
CA ILE A 163 4.97 -3.43 14.13
C ILE A 163 3.55 -3.33 13.57
N LEU A 164 2.55 -3.90 14.27
CA LEU A 164 1.16 -3.85 13.84
C LEU A 164 0.62 -2.41 13.80
N ALA A 165 1.07 -1.53 14.73
CA ALA A 165 0.74 -0.11 14.71
C ALA A 165 1.26 0.60 13.45
N VAL A 166 2.52 0.34 13.08
CA VAL A 166 3.12 0.92 11.87
C VAL A 166 2.48 0.35 10.61
N GLN A 167 2.17 -0.96 10.56
CA GLN A 167 1.43 -1.54 9.45
C GLN A 167 0.03 -0.92 9.30
N SER A 168 -0.65 -0.64 10.40
CA SER A 168 -1.93 0.08 10.36
C SER A 168 -1.80 1.47 9.69
N ARG A 169 -0.73 2.21 10.00
CA ARG A 169 -0.46 3.52 9.36
C ARG A 169 -0.18 3.37 7.86
N LEU A 170 0.62 2.38 7.48
CA LEU A 170 0.94 2.10 6.07
C LEU A 170 -0.32 1.76 5.28
N TYR A 171 -1.17 0.86 5.80
CA TYR A 171 -2.40 0.48 5.11
C TYR A 171 -3.45 1.60 5.09
N ARG A 172 -3.48 2.46 6.11
CA ARG A 172 -4.29 3.68 6.07
C ARG A 172 -3.84 4.61 4.94
N ALA A 173 -2.52 4.77 4.78
CA ALA A 173 -1.96 5.57 3.71
C ALA A 173 -2.28 4.98 2.32
N LYS A 174 -2.10 3.66 2.14
CA LYS A 174 -2.47 2.97 0.90
C LYS A 174 -3.96 3.11 0.58
N SER A 175 -4.83 2.95 1.56
CA SER A 175 -6.29 3.14 1.38
C SER A 175 -6.63 4.57 0.93
N LEU A 176 -5.95 5.58 1.49
CA LEU A 176 -6.14 6.97 1.08
C LEU A 176 -5.67 7.19 -0.37
N VAL A 177 -4.50 6.67 -0.74
CA VAL A 177 -3.98 6.71 -2.12
C VAL A 177 -5.00 6.14 -3.10
N ASP A 178 -5.44 4.90 -2.86
CA ASP A 178 -6.34 4.20 -3.77
C ASP A 178 -7.71 4.89 -3.84
N THR A 179 -8.18 5.48 -2.73
CA THR A 179 -9.42 6.28 -2.72
C THR A 179 -9.28 7.54 -3.59
N VAL A 180 -8.18 8.27 -3.47
CA VAL A 180 -7.92 9.47 -4.29
C VAL A 180 -7.80 9.11 -5.76
N VAL A 181 -7.08 8.01 -6.08
CA VAL A 181 -6.96 7.52 -7.46
C VAL A 181 -8.32 7.11 -8.01
N THR A 182 -9.15 6.41 -7.21
CA THR A 182 -10.52 6.04 -7.61
C THR A 182 -11.36 7.27 -7.94
N LEU A 183 -11.31 8.31 -7.10
CA LEU A 183 -12.04 9.55 -7.33
C LEU A 183 -11.54 10.28 -8.59
N ALA A 184 -10.23 10.37 -8.78
CA ALA A 184 -9.62 11.01 -9.95
C ALA A 184 -9.98 10.28 -11.25
N LEU A 185 -9.87 8.94 -11.29
CA LEU A 185 -10.23 8.16 -12.47
C LEU A 185 -11.74 8.16 -12.75
N THR A 186 -12.57 8.20 -11.71
CA THR A 186 -14.01 8.39 -11.87
C THR A 186 -14.33 9.75 -12.49
N ALA A 187 -13.65 10.81 -12.04
CA ALA A 187 -13.82 12.15 -12.62
C ALA A 187 -13.39 12.19 -14.09
N VAL A 188 -12.29 11.53 -14.46
CA VAL A 188 -11.83 11.41 -15.86
C VAL A 188 -12.85 10.64 -16.70
N LEU A 189 -13.43 9.58 -16.16
CA LEU A 189 -14.44 8.77 -16.87
C LEU A 189 -15.74 9.54 -17.09
N CYS A 190 -16.21 10.28 -16.09
CA CYS A 190 -17.46 11.05 -16.17
C CYS A 190 -17.33 12.35 -16.96
N PHE A 191 -16.15 12.97 -16.95
CA PHE A 191 -15.86 14.27 -17.56
C PHE A 191 -14.57 14.22 -18.38
N PRO A 192 -14.53 13.44 -19.47
CA PRO A 192 -13.32 13.27 -20.27
C PRO A 192 -12.84 14.62 -20.83
N GLY A 193 -11.53 14.87 -20.74
CA GLY A 193 -10.91 16.12 -21.24
C GLY A 193 -11.20 17.37 -20.41
N SER A 194 -11.87 17.28 -19.26
CA SER A 194 -12.15 18.46 -18.44
C SER A 194 -10.93 18.88 -17.61
N ALA A 195 -10.68 20.20 -17.58
CA ALA A 195 -9.63 20.78 -16.73
C ALA A 195 -9.85 20.47 -15.23
N ALA A 196 -11.12 20.33 -14.81
CA ALA A 196 -11.47 19.97 -13.43
C ALA A 196 -11.00 18.56 -13.07
N ALA A 197 -11.14 17.56 -13.96
CA ALA A 197 -10.65 16.21 -13.71
C ALA A 197 -9.12 16.16 -13.64
N ALA A 198 -8.41 16.89 -14.52
CA ALA A 198 -6.95 17.00 -14.47
C ALA A 198 -6.46 17.68 -13.19
N LEU A 199 -7.14 18.74 -12.75
CA LEU A 199 -6.81 19.44 -11.51
C LEU A 199 -7.04 18.54 -10.28
N LEU A 200 -8.15 17.79 -10.23
CA LEU A 200 -8.46 16.86 -9.16
C LEU A 200 -7.39 15.76 -9.02
N ASP A 201 -6.94 15.22 -10.14
CA ASP A 201 -5.87 14.21 -10.18
C ASP A 201 -4.54 14.77 -9.63
N ARG A 202 -4.13 15.98 -10.06
CA ARG A 202 -2.90 16.61 -9.59
C ARG A 202 -2.95 16.99 -8.11
N ILE A 203 -4.01 17.65 -7.68
CA ILE A 203 -4.18 18.07 -6.27
C ILE A 203 -4.29 16.83 -5.39
N GLY A 204 -5.08 15.84 -5.79
CA GLY A 204 -5.21 14.57 -5.06
C GLY A 204 -3.87 13.88 -4.88
N SER A 205 -3.10 13.75 -5.95
CA SER A 205 -1.75 13.16 -5.92
C SER A 205 -0.78 13.92 -5.02
N ALA A 206 -0.82 15.26 -5.05
CA ALA A 206 0.01 16.11 -4.18
C ALA A 206 -0.35 15.95 -2.70
N ILE A 207 -1.64 15.93 -2.35
CA ILE A 207 -2.13 15.71 -0.98
C ILE A 207 -1.67 14.34 -0.48
N VAL A 208 -1.81 13.29 -1.30
CA VAL A 208 -1.37 11.95 -0.96
C VAL A 208 0.14 11.88 -0.76
N ALA A 209 0.92 12.50 -1.64
CA ALA A 209 2.38 12.56 -1.53
C ALA A 209 2.82 13.21 -0.21
N LEU A 210 2.24 14.36 0.13
CA LEU A 210 2.50 15.05 1.40
C LEU A 210 2.09 14.19 2.60
N TYR A 211 0.93 13.54 2.55
CA TYR A 211 0.47 12.67 3.62
C TYR A 211 1.43 11.48 3.84
N LEU A 212 1.90 10.83 2.77
CA LEU A 212 2.86 9.74 2.83
C LEU A 212 4.20 10.19 3.42
N LEU A 213 4.71 11.35 2.99
CA LEU A 213 5.93 11.95 3.53
C LEU A 213 5.79 12.26 5.02
N CYS A 214 4.71 12.92 5.43
CA CYS A 214 4.47 13.22 6.84
C CYS A 214 4.37 11.96 7.71
N CYS A 215 3.63 10.94 7.25
CA CYS A 215 3.50 9.68 7.97
C CYS A 215 4.82 8.92 8.03
N GLY A 216 5.59 8.89 6.95
CA GLY A 216 6.89 8.25 6.90
C GLY A 216 7.90 8.90 7.83
N LEU A 217 8.03 10.22 7.79
CA LEU A 217 8.92 11.00 8.66
C LEU A 217 8.51 10.85 10.13
N ARG A 218 7.21 10.90 10.44
CA ARG A 218 6.73 10.68 11.80
C ARG A 218 7.09 9.27 12.28
N THR A 219 6.86 8.24 11.46
CA THR A 219 7.20 6.87 11.80
C THR A 219 8.70 6.70 12.03
N TRP A 220 9.52 7.37 11.21
CA TRP A 220 10.98 7.37 11.38
C TRP A 220 11.42 8.03 12.69
N ARG A 221 10.93 9.24 12.98
CA ARG A 221 11.29 10.01 14.19
C ARG A 221 10.88 9.30 15.48
N GLU A 222 9.65 8.78 15.55
CA GLU A 222 9.19 8.02 16.73
C GLU A 222 10.10 6.82 17.08
N GLN A 223 10.85 6.30 16.11
CA GLN A 223 11.80 5.21 16.36
C GLN A 223 13.23 5.72 16.66
N ALA A 224 13.55 6.97 16.33
CA ALA A 224 14.81 7.60 16.66
C ALA A 224 14.81 8.10 18.11
N ASP A 225 13.70 8.72 18.55
CA ASP A 225 13.54 9.28 19.90
C ASP A 225 13.43 8.19 20.97
N ALA A 226 13.29 6.93 20.59
CA ALA A 226 13.20 5.78 21.51
C ALA A 226 14.56 5.11 21.79
N GLU A 227 15.67 5.67 21.28
CA GLU A 227 17.06 5.29 21.61
C GLU A 227 17.55 6.01 22.84
#